data_7328f8dd440282a9fea0716be919d191
#
_entry.id   7328f8dd440282a9fea0716be919d191
#
_cell.length_a   1.000
_cell.length_b   1.000
_cell.length_c   1.000
_cell.angle_alpha   90.00
_cell.angle_beta   90.00
_cell.angle_gamma   90.00
#
_symmetry.space_group_name_H-M   'P 1'
#
loop_
_entity.id
_entity.type
_entity.pdbx_description
1 polymer ?
#
loop_
_entity_poly.entity_id
_entity_poly.type
_entity_poly.pdbx_seq_one_letter_code
_entity_poly.pdbx_strand_id
1 'polypeptide(L)' 'MVMNKGAPMKIDRLIGILSVLLQEEKVTAPQLAEKFEVSRRTINRDIEDLCRAGIPVVTLQGAGGGISIMNG' A
#
# COMPACT_ATOMS: atom_id res chain seq x y z
N MET A 1 6.63 -17.22 -12.92
CA MET A 1 7.04 -16.89 -12.74
C MET A 1 7.68 -15.90 -12.88
N VAL A 2 8.00 -15.08 -12.73
CA VAL A 2 8.63 -14.17 -13.00
C VAL A 2 9.03 -13.42 -12.14
N MET A 3 9.97 -12.84 -11.98
CA MET A 3 10.38 -12.16 -11.17
C MET A 3 11.02 -11.06 -11.44
N ASN A 4 10.76 -10.04 -10.94
CA ASN A 4 11.32 -8.88 -11.05
C ASN A 4 12.48 -8.79 -10.29
N LYS A 5 13.52 -8.32 -10.70
CA LYS A 5 14.61 -8.05 -9.99
C LYS A 5 14.74 -6.66 -9.87
N GLY A 6 14.91 -5.91 -9.09
CA GLY A 6 15.04 -4.47 -8.92
C GLY A 6 13.77 -3.89 -8.39
N ALA A 7 13.77 -2.58 -8.25
CA ALA A 7 12.62 -1.88 -7.70
C ALA A 7 11.44 -2.00 -8.63
N PRO A 8 10.25 -2.21 -8.12
CA PRO A 8 9.08 -2.34 -8.97
C PRO A 8 8.69 -1.00 -9.57
N MET A 9 8.10 -1.02 -10.73
CA MET A 9 7.56 0.16 -11.33
C MET A 9 6.34 0.56 -10.55
N LYS A 10 5.86 1.79 -10.78
CA LYS A 10 4.74 2.30 -10.00
C LYS A 10 3.52 1.40 -10.07
N ILE A 11 3.19 0.93 -11.27
CA ILE A 11 1.99 0.10 -11.40
C ILE A 11 2.18 -1.22 -10.65
N ASP A 12 3.38 -1.78 -10.69
CA ASP A 12 3.67 -3.01 -9.96
C ASP A 12 3.52 -2.77 -8.47
N ARG A 13 3.99 -1.61 -8.02
CA ARG A 13 3.92 -1.27 -6.61
C ARG A 13 2.47 -1.07 -6.17
N LEU A 14 1.67 -0.41 -6.99
CA LEU A 14 0.26 -0.20 -6.65
C LEU A 14 -0.47 -1.53 -6.50
N ILE A 15 -0.22 -2.44 -7.42
CA ILE A 15 -0.83 -3.76 -7.36
C ILE A 15 -0.32 -4.52 -6.14
N GLY A 16 0.98 -4.38 -5.85
CA GLY A 16 1.56 -5.04 -4.69
C GLY A 16 0.98 -4.53 -3.38
N ILE A 17 0.80 -3.21 -3.28
CA ILE A 17 0.20 -2.62 -2.10
C ILE A 17 -1.22 -3.14 -1.92
N LEU A 18 -1.99 -3.15 -3.00
CA LEU A 18 -3.35 -3.63 -2.94
C LEU A 18 -3.38 -5.08 -2.49
N SER A 19 -2.47 -5.89 -3.00
CA SER A 19 -2.38 -7.28 -2.63
C SER A 19 -2.12 -7.45 -1.13
N VAL A 20 -1.21 -6.64 -0.58
CA VAL A 20 -0.92 -6.68 0.84
C VAL A 20 -2.15 -6.29 1.65
N LEU A 21 -2.85 -5.24 1.21
CA LEU A 21 -4.03 -4.76 1.94
C LEU A 21 -5.16 -5.80 1.93
N LEU A 22 -5.20 -6.61 0.89
CA LEU A 22 -6.23 -7.65 0.85
C LEU A 22 -5.89 -8.84 1.73
N GLN A 23 -4.61 -9.04 1.99
CA GLN A 23 -4.17 -10.17 2.80
C GLN A 23 -4.03 -9.83 4.27
N GLU A 24 -3.65 -8.59 4.57
CA GLU A 24 -3.45 -8.18 5.97
C GLU A 24 -4.62 -7.34 6.41
N GLU A 25 -5.00 -7.48 7.66
CA GLU A 25 -6.07 -6.65 8.15
C GLU A 25 -5.66 -5.20 8.14
N LYS A 26 -4.44 -4.93 8.47
CA LYS A 26 -3.97 -3.58 8.62
C LYS A 26 -2.47 -3.55 8.47
N VAL A 27 -1.95 -2.56 7.82
CA VAL A 27 -0.51 -2.42 7.64
C VAL A 27 -0.18 -0.94 7.72
N THR A 28 1.00 -0.60 8.19
CA THR A 28 1.37 0.81 8.32
C THR A 28 2.16 1.28 7.11
N ALA A 29 2.17 2.60 6.90
CA ALA A 29 2.95 3.17 5.79
C ALA A 29 4.43 2.83 5.90
N PRO A 30 5.07 2.90 7.11
CA PRO A 30 6.46 2.48 7.21
C PRO A 30 6.69 1.03 6.80
N GLN A 31 5.75 0.15 7.13
CA GLN A 31 5.89 -1.25 6.75
C GLN A 31 5.84 -1.42 5.24
N LEU A 32 4.93 -0.69 4.59
CA LEU A 32 4.83 -0.74 3.13
C LEU A 32 6.07 -0.12 2.49
N ALA A 33 6.55 0.98 3.06
CA ALA A 33 7.72 1.65 2.52
C ALA A 33 8.92 0.72 2.55
N GLU A 34 9.07 -0.02 3.63
CA GLU A 34 10.17 -0.94 3.78
C GLU A 34 10.01 -2.11 2.81
N LYS A 35 8.80 -2.64 2.72
CA LYS A 35 8.55 -3.79 1.87
C LYS A 35 8.84 -3.48 0.40
N PHE A 36 8.46 -2.31 -0.05
CA PHE A 36 8.63 -1.94 -1.45
C PHE A 36 9.85 -1.06 -1.70
N GLU A 37 10.63 -0.80 -0.65
CA GLU A 37 11.89 -0.05 -0.76
C GLU A 37 11.69 1.34 -1.34
N VAL A 38 10.70 2.03 -0.85
CA VAL A 38 10.44 3.41 -1.23
C VAL A 38 10.19 4.23 0.02
N SER A 39 10.09 5.54 -0.12
CA SER A 39 9.84 6.40 1.04
C SER A 39 8.38 6.32 1.46
N ARG A 40 8.10 6.74 2.70
CA ARG A 40 6.73 6.80 3.18
C ARG A 40 5.92 7.79 2.36
N ARG A 41 6.58 8.84 1.89
CA ARG A 41 5.92 9.82 1.05
C ARG A 41 5.39 9.17 -0.23
N THR A 42 6.20 8.31 -0.83
CA THR A 42 5.80 7.58 -2.02
C THR A 42 4.62 6.67 -1.72
N ILE A 43 4.65 6.00 -0.57
CA ILE A 43 3.54 5.14 -0.18
C ILE A 43 2.25 5.97 -0.01
N ASN A 44 2.35 7.11 0.65
CA ASN A 44 1.16 7.95 0.84
C ASN A 44 0.58 8.40 -0.49
N ARG A 45 1.46 8.72 -1.44
CA ARG A 45 1.01 9.11 -2.74
C ARG A 45 0.35 7.95 -3.45
N ASP A 46 0.91 6.75 -3.33
CA ASP A 46 0.33 5.56 -3.93
C ASP A 46 -1.05 5.26 -3.33
N ILE A 47 -1.21 5.47 -2.03
CA ILE A 47 -2.49 5.27 -1.39
C ILE A 47 -3.52 6.25 -1.96
N GLU A 48 -3.11 7.51 -2.17
CA GLU A 48 -4.00 8.47 -2.78
C GLU A 48 -4.41 8.05 -4.18
N ASP A 49 -3.45 7.51 -4.93
CA ASP A 49 -3.73 7.06 -6.28
C ASP A 49 -4.73 5.90 -6.27
N LEU A 50 -4.60 5.00 -5.32
CA LEU A 50 -5.54 3.90 -5.18
C LEU A 50 -6.94 4.41 -4.85
N CYS A 51 -7.00 5.39 -3.96
CA CYS A 51 -8.29 5.99 -3.61
C CYS A 51 -8.92 6.66 -4.83
N ARG A 52 -8.10 7.33 -5.62
CA ARG A 52 -8.59 8.00 -6.80
C ARG A 52 -9.10 7.00 -7.83
N ALA A 53 -8.58 5.80 -7.82
CA ALA A 53 -9.02 4.75 -8.73
C ALA A 53 -10.29 4.04 -8.23
N GLY A 54 -10.80 4.47 -7.08
CA GLY A 54 -12.04 3.88 -6.57
C GLY A 54 -11.84 2.79 -5.54
N ILE A 55 -10.60 2.55 -5.13
CA ILE A 55 -10.34 1.53 -4.12
C ILE A 55 -10.56 2.17 -2.75
N PRO A 56 -11.46 1.62 -1.92
CA PRO A 56 -11.78 2.24 -0.63
C PRO A 56 -10.72 1.99 0.43
N VAL A 57 -9.59 2.67 0.30
CA VAL A 57 -8.49 2.54 1.24
C VAL A 57 -8.69 3.56 2.35
N VAL A 58 -8.61 3.13 3.59
CA VAL A 58 -8.74 4.03 4.72
C VAL A 58 -7.46 4.04 5.52
N THR A 59 -7.14 5.18 6.08
CA THR A 59 -5.95 5.37 6.88
C THR A 59 -6.39 5.82 8.26
N LEU A 60 -5.96 5.09 9.28
CA LEU A 60 -6.27 5.45 10.66
C LEU A 60 -4.99 5.86 11.35
N GLN A 61 -5.08 6.89 12.18
CA GLN A 61 -3.92 7.41 12.85
C GLN A 61 -3.87 6.96 14.29
N GLY A 62 -2.72 7.11 14.91
CA GLY A 62 -2.57 6.82 16.32
C GLY A 62 -2.25 5.38 16.61
N ALA A 63 -2.24 5.05 17.90
CA ALA A 63 -1.94 3.71 18.34
C ALA A 63 -2.99 2.77 17.78
N GLY A 64 -2.55 1.68 17.22
CA GLY A 64 -3.49 0.75 16.61
C GLY A 64 -3.97 1.18 15.23
N GLY A 65 -3.45 2.29 14.73
CA GLY A 65 -3.83 2.75 13.40
C GLY A 65 -3.11 2.00 12.30
N GLY A 66 -3.39 2.37 11.08
CA GLY A 66 -2.77 1.74 9.91
C GLY A 66 -3.62 1.97 8.69
N ILE A 67 -3.26 1.26 7.64
CA ILE A 67 -3.93 1.37 6.36
C ILE A 67 -4.67 0.07 6.10
N SER A 68 -5.89 0.17 5.67
CA SER A 68 -6.67 -1.02 5.37
C SER A 68 -7.67 -0.72 4.25
N ILE A 69 -8.28 -1.75 3.72
CA ILE A 69 -9.32 -1.59 2.73
C ILE A 69 -10.65 -1.76 3.45
N MET A 70 -11.55 -0.82 3.20
CA MET A 70 -12.86 -0.90 3.81
C MET A 70 -13.66 -1.95 3.07
N ASN A 71 -14.16 -2.92 3.85
CA ASN A 71 -14.91 -3.96 3.24
C ASN A 71 -16.30 -3.81 3.63
N GLY A 72 -17.06 -3.63 2.73
CA GLY A 72 -18.44 -3.60 2.87
C GLY A 72 -19.36 -3.31 3.69
#